data_e510deb54f67a1a8321b5bd3ddcbe9b5
#
_entry.id   e510deb54f67a1a8321b5bd3ddcbe9b5
#
_cell.length_a   1.000
_cell.length_b   1.000
_cell.length_c   1.000
_cell.angle_alpha   90.00
_cell.angle_beta   90.00
_cell.angle_gamma   90.00
#
_symmetry.space_group_name_H-M   'P 1'
#
loop_
_entity.id
_entity.type
_entity.pdbx_description
1 polymer ?
#
loop_
_entity_poly.entity_id
_entity_poly.type
_entity_poly.pdbx_seq_one_letter_code
_entity_poly.pdbx_strand_id
1 'polypeptide(L)'
;MTEDKRAKILASAEEIMSEKRLADSTISEIAAKAGVADSVIYQFFKSKEDLLFAVPGERMKEVLFLLGEHLQGIRDAESRLSKMIWFHLRDIDTHPGYGRILLLDCRSSPAFYQTPAYQLVKEYSDVMYDILKKGIEDGSFRSDLNIKVARDIILGTLDMEVISSLALGEIPEGAPDHEDIMSLVHAMVTSSARPIYSKSDRILRAAEQVLAEKGFSRAKISEIAKIAGISEATVYEYFENKEDVFLSIPQRRFQENLDELSETFHIKHPVSKLKRFTKYYFFLLLTEQNFLKVFLLQLQLNKRFYSSKAFESFRRYFRVVEDIIEEGKSAGYFRADVNPRVFRNMFFGAFSHLALRWIMFQNGKEPDKIQEIKHTANLFCSSVMNFKHDDE
;
A
#
# COMPACT_ATOMS: atom_id res chain seq x y z
N MET A 1 0.40 15.88 39.48
CA MET A 1 -1.02 15.52 39.86
C MET A 1 -1.97 15.51 38.64
N THR A 2 -1.99 16.52 37.78
CA THR A 2 -2.92 16.59 36.62
C THR A 2 -2.48 15.65 35.50
N GLU A 3 -1.19 15.58 35.21
CA GLU A 3 -0.60 14.66 34.22
C GLU A 3 -0.76 13.19 34.60
N ASP A 4 -0.60 12.84 35.87
CA ASP A 4 -0.79 11.51 36.39
C ASP A 4 -2.24 11.02 36.24
N LYS A 5 -3.25 11.93 36.42
CA LYS A 5 -4.66 11.60 36.19
C LYS A 5 -4.96 11.33 34.71
N ARG A 6 -4.42 12.15 33.81
CA ARG A 6 -4.57 11.97 32.36
C ARG A 6 -3.97 10.64 31.90
N ALA A 7 -2.77 10.29 32.38
CA ALA A 7 -2.10 9.03 32.06
C ALA A 7 -2.92 7.82 32.56
N LYS A 8 -3.46 7.87 33.79
CA LYS A 8 -4.34 6.81 34.33
C LYS A 8 -5.62 6.62 33.51
N ILE A 9 -6.24 7.72 33.07
CA ILE A 9 -7.43 7.66 32.20
C ILE A 9 -7.10 6.99 30.87
N LEU A 10 -5.98 7.38 30.24
CA LEU A 10 -5.54 6.81 28.97
C LEU A 10 -5.22 5.32 29.08
N ALA A 11 -4.49 4.90 30.11
CA ALA A 11 -4.18 3.48 30.36
C ALA A 11 -5.47 2.65 30.60
N SER A 12 -6.41 3.19 31.39
CA SER A 12 -7.70 2.53 31.64
C SER A 12 -8.56 2.47 30.38
N ALA A 13 -8.53 3.51 29.54
CA ALA A 13 -9.22 3.54 28.26
C ALA A 13 -8.63 2.51 27.29
N GLU A 14 -7.31 2.45 27.16
CA GLU A 14 -6.63 1.46 26.32
C GLU A 14 -7.02 0.04 26.72
N GLU A 15 -6.97 -0.30 27.99
CA GLU A 15 -7.31 -1.63 28.48
C GLU A 15 -8.77 -2.00 28.16
N ILE A 16 -9.74 -1.11 28.46
CA ILE A 16 -11.16 -1.37 28.18
C ILE A 16 -11.43 -1.43 26.67
N MET A 17 -10.86 -0.52 25.89
CA MET A 17 -11.08 -0.44 24.44
C MET A 17 -10.38 -1.56 23.68
N SER A 18 -9.31 -2.15 24.23
CA SER A 18 -8.66 -3.32 23.65
C SER A 18 -9.51 -4.59 23.78
N GLU A 19 -10.28 -4.72 24.84
CA GLU A 19 -11.16 -5.86 25.11
C GLU A 19 -12.53 -5.70 24.43
N LYS A 20 -13.08 -4.49 24.48
CA LYS A 20 -14.39 -4.13 23.93
C LYS A 20 -14.20 -3.10 22.80
N ARG A 21 -15.16 -3.05 21.86
CA ARG A 21 -15.17 -1.99 20.87
C ARG A 21 -15.50 -0.64 21.53
N LEU A 22 -15.06 0.45 20.86
CA LEU A 22 -15.46 1.81 21.29
C LEU A 22 -16.97 1.93 21.50
N ALA A 23 -17.79 1.35 20.60
CA ALA A 23 -19.25 1.41 20.69
C ALA A 23 -19.80 0.78 21.98
N ASP A 24 -19.14 -0.28 22.45
CA ASP A 24 -19.57 -1.11 23.57
C ASP A 24 -18.95 -0.69 24.91
N SER A 25 -17.97 0.23 24.92
CA SER A 25 -17.37 0.82 26.13
C SER A 25 -18.11 2.07 26.57
N THR A 26 -18.05 2.43 27.84
CA THR A 26 -18.66 3.66 28.38
C THR A 26 -17.62 4.52 29.10
N ILE A 27 -17.88 5.84 29.15
CA ILE A 27 -17.05 6.79 29.93
C ILE A 27 -17.05 6.39 31.41
N SER A 28 -18.19 5.95 31.94
CA SER A 28 -18.30 5.54 33.34
C SER A 28 -17.47 4.31 33.69
N GLU A 29 -17.37 3.31 32.79
CA GLU A 29 -16.48 2.17 32.98
C GLU A 29 -15.00 2.61 33.00
N ILE A 30 -14.62 3.50 32.09
CA ILE A 30 -13.25 4.04 32.03
C ILE A 30 -12.94 4.85 33.28
N ALA A 31 -13.87 5.73 33.71
CA ALA A 31 -13.72 6.53 34.91
C ALA A 31 -13.59 5.66 36.19
N ALA A 32 -14.46 4.66 36.32
CA ALA A 32 -14.41 3.72 37.44
C ALA A 32 -13.07 2.98 37.49
N LYS A 33 -12.58 2.49 36.35
CA LYS A 33 -11.29 1.80 36.25
C LYS A 33 -10.10 2.72 36.55
N ALA A 34 -10.17 3.99 36.11
CA ALA A 34 -9.15 5.01 36.37
C ALA A 34 -9.20 5.55 37.81
N GLY A 35 -10.23 5.21 38.59
CA GLY A 35 -10.42 5.71 39.95
C GLY A 35 -10.76 7.20 39.99
N VAL A 36 -11.52 7.70 39.00
CA VAL A 36 -11.95 9.09 38.89
C VAL A 36 -13.45 9.20 38.63
N ALA A 37 -14.03 10.38 38.88
CA ALA A 37 -15.42 10.64 38.48
C ALA A 37 -15.50 10.88 36.95
N ASP A 38 -16.65 10.59 36.32
CA ASP A 38 -16.89 10.82 34.89
C ASP A 38 -16.57 12.26 34.46
N SER A 39 -16.94 13.21 35.29
CA SER A 39 -16.67 14.63 35.07
C SER A 39 -15.19 14.99 34.95
N VAL A 40 -14.31 14.19 35.54
CA VAL A 40 -12.86 14.39 35.44
C VAL A 40 -12.36 14.02 34.04
N ILE A 41 -12.95 13.00 33.41
CA ILE A 41 -12.60 12.64 32.04
C ILE A 41 -12.87 13.81 31.08
N TYR A 42 -14.02 14.47 31.22
CA TYR A 42 -14.41 15.61 30.40
C TYR A 42 -13.58 16.89 30.64
N GLN A 43 -12.76 16.92 31.68
CA GLN A 43 -11.76 17.99 31.86
C GLN A 43 -10.56 17.84 30.90
N PHE A 44 -10.28 16.62 30.48
CA PHE A 44 -9.13 16.27 29.58
C PHE A 44 -9.54 16.00 28.13
N PHE A 45 -10.75 15.44 27.94
CA PHE A 45 -11.22 14.96 26.64
C PHE A 45 -12.63 15.47 26.37
N LYS A 46 -12.83 16.06 25.19
CA LYS A 46 -14.13 16.68 24.81
C LYS A 46 -15.24 15.66 24.60
N SER A 47 -14.87 14.43 24.23
CA SER A 47 -15.80 13.35 23.94
C SER A 47 -15.12 11.99 24.15
N LYS A 48 -15.90 10.92 24.11
CA LYS A 48 -15.40 9.55 24.09
C LYS A 48 -14.51 9.26 22.87
N GLU A 49 -14.84 9.86 21.73
CA GLU A 49 -14.05 9.75 20.50
C GLU A 49 -12.71 10.49 20.62
N ASP A 50 -12.70 11.69 21.25
CA ASP A 50 -11.47 12.43 21.54
C ASP A 50 -10.53 11.64 22.47
N LEU A 51 -11.10 10.98 23.49
CA LEU A 51 -10.35 10.05 24.35
C LEU A 51 -9.80 8.86 23.54
N LEU A 52 -10.63 8.25 22.67
CA LEU A 52 -10.19 7.15 21.80
C LEU A 52 -8.98 7.54 20.97
N PHE A 53 -9.02 8.69 20.32
CA PHE A 53 -7.92 9.15 19.45
C PHE A 53 -6.66 9.52 20.24
N ALA A 54 -6.82 9.93 21.50
CA ALA A 54 -5.68 10.25 22.36
C ALA A 54 -4.89 9.02 22.81
N VAL A 55 -5.55 7.84 22.93
CA VAL A 55 -4.89 6.58 23.33
C VAL A 55 -3.76 6.22 22.36
N PRO A 56 -4.01 6.01 21.05
CA PRO A 56 -2.91 5.68 20.14
C PRO A 56 -1.94 6.84 19.93
N GLY A 57 -2.38 8.09 20.14
CA GLY A 57 -1.48 9.26 20.07
C GLY A 57 -0.42 9.23 21.17
N GLU A 58 -0.77 8.82 22.37
CA GLU A 58 0.21 8.71 23.46
C GLU A 58 1.20 7.57 23.22
N ARG A 59 0.68 6.40 22.82
CA ARG A 59 1.51 5.25 22.49
C ARG A 59 2.45 5.53 21.30
N MET A 60 1.98 6.25 20.28
CA MET A 60 2.78 6.56 19.09
C MET A 60 4.01 7.43 19.43
N LYS A 61 3.95 8.27 20.44
CA LYS A 61 5.15 9.01 20.91
C LYS A 61 6.23 8.07 21.41
N GLU A 62 5.84 7.05 22.17
CA GLU A 62 6.75 6.02 22.65
C GLU A 62 7.27 5.17 21.50
N VAL A 63 6.40 4.77 20.57
CA VAL A 63 6.76 4.02 19.36
C VAL A 63 7.81 4.77 18.53
N LEU A 64 7.63 6.08 18.31
CA LEU A 64 8.60 6.91 17.59
C LEU A 64 9.94 7.00 18.32
N PHE A 65 9.92 7.16 19.63
CA PHE A 65 11.13 7.18 20.45
C PHE A 65 11.86 5.84 20.37
N LEU A 66 11.18 4.72 20.60
CA LEU A 66 11.75 3.38 20.55
C LEU A 66 12.27 3.03 19.15
N LEU A 67 11.54 3.40 18.10
CA LEU A 67 12.00 3.23 16.72
C LEU A 67 13.31 3.97 16.49
N GLY A 68 13.44 5.21 16.98
CA GLY A 68 14.68 5.99 16.93
C GLY A 68 15.85 5.25 17.59
N GLU A 69 15.65 4.71 18.78
CA GLU A 69 16.65 3.90 19.50
C GLU A 69 17.03 2.64 18.70
N HIS A 70 16.05 1.93 18.15
CA HIS A 70 16.31 0.72 17.35
C HIS A 70 17.05 1.01 16.04
N LEU A 71 16.91 2.19 15.47
CA LEU A 71 17.60 2.61 14.25
C LEU A 71 18.96 3.26 14.52
N GLN A 72 19.29 3.58 15.79
CA GLN A 72 20.55 4.20 16.15
C GLN A 72 21.73 3.27 15.81
N GLY A 73 22.76 3.83 15.20
CA GLY A 73 23.97 3.08 14.81
C GLY A 73 23.86 2.25 13.53
N ILE A 74 22.67 2.00 13.01
CA ILE A 74 22.47 1.32 11.71
C ILE A 74 22.69 2.35 10.58
N ARG A 75 23.68 2.10 9.71
CA ARG A 75 24.07 3.08 8.68
C ARG A 75 23.47 2.82 7.31
N ASP A 76 23.40 1.56 6.90
CA ASP A 76 22.88 1.18 5.59
C ASP A 76 21.35 1.19 5.54
N ALA A 77 20.80 1.56 4.38
CA ALA A 77 19.38 1.76 4.20
C ALA A 77 18.59 0.43 4.28
N GLU A 78 19.16 -0.66 3.80
CA GLU A 78 18.51 -1.98 3.79
C GLU A 78 18.32 -2.51 5.21
N SER A 79 19.37 -2.49 6.04
CA SER A 79 19.27 -2.90 7.45
C SER A 79 18.33 -2.00 8.25
N ARG A 80 18.29 -0.69 7.95
CA ARG A 80 17.33 0.23 8.57
C ARG A 80 15.90 -0.11 8.19
N LEU A 81 15.66 -0.42 6.92
CA LEU A 81 14.34 -0.81 6.42
C LEU A 81 13.88 -2.12 7.06
N SER A 82 14.75 -3.13 7.07
CA SER A 82 14.49 -4.41 7.73
C SER A 82 14.18 -4.23 9.22
N LYS A 83 14.98 -3.42 9.92
CA LYS A 83 14.78 -3.14 11.35
C LYS A 83 13.45 -2.44 11.60
N MET A 84 13.05 -1.48 10.77
CA MET A 84 11.78 -0.76 10.92
C MET A 84 10.59 -1.68 10.67
N ILE A 85 10.65 -2.56 9.66
CA ILE A 85 9.61 -3.56 9.37
C ILE A 85 9.48 -4.54 10.54
N TRP A 86 10.59 -5.09 11.00
CA TRP A 86 10.61 -5.98 12.17
C TRP A 86 10.05 -5.30 13.42
N PHE A 87 10.47 -4.05 13.69
CA PHE A 87 10.01 -3.30 14.85
C PHE A 87 8.49 -3.09 14.80
N HIS A 88 7.94 -2.70 13.63
CA HIS A 88 6.51 -2.49 13.45
C HIS A 88 5.69 -3.75 13.82
N LEU A 89 6.05 -4.90 13.26
CA LEU A 89 5.37 -6.16 13.53
C LEU A 89 5.50 -6.54 15.00
N ARG A 90 6.72 -6.47 15.54
CA ARG A 90 7.00 -6.86 16.93
C ARG A 90 6.32 -5.95 17.96
N ASP A 91 6.26 -4.65 17.71
CA ASP A 91 5.57 -3.72 18.62
C ASP A 91 4.07 -4.03 18.69
N ILE A 92 3.44 -4.30 17.57
CA ILE A 92 2.01 -4.65 17.51
C ILE A 92 1.75 -6.03 18.15
N ASP A 93 2.59 -7.03 17.88
CA ASP A 93 2.46 -8.36 18.52
C ASP A 93 2.57 -8.27 20.04
N THR A 94 3.44 -7.38 20.52
CA THR A 94 3.62 -7.12 21.95
C THR A 94 2.47 -6.30 22.55
N HIS A 95 1.84 -5.45 21.75
CA HIS A 95 0.75 -4.55 22.17
C HIS A 95 -0.49 -4.69 21.25
N PRO A 96 -1.12 -5.88 21.23
CA PRO A 96 -2.23 -6.17 20.30
C PRO A 96 -3.46 -5.26 20.53
N GLY A 97 -3.66 -4.81 21.77
CA GLY A 97 -4.72 -3.83 22.11
C GLY A 97 -4.53 -2.51 21.40
N TYR A 98 -3.29 -1.98 21.40
CA TYR A 98 -2.95 -0.76 20.67
C TYR A 98 -3.18 -0.92 19.16
N GLY A 99 -2.69 -2.01 18.55
CA GLY A 99 -2.89 -2.30 17.14
C GLY A 99 -4.38 -2.34 16.77
N ARG A 100 -5.20 -2.98 17.60
CA ARG A 100 -6.65 -3.04 17.41
C ARG A 100 -7.30 -1.65 17.46
N ILE A 101 -6.99 -0.86 18.48
CA ILE A 101 -7.55 0.49 18.63
C ILE A 101 -7.15 1.37 17.44
N LEU A 102 -5.86 1.38 17.08
CA LEU A 102 -5.37 2.21 15.99
C LEU A 102 -5.99 1.83 14.64
N LEU A 103 -5.92 0.54 14.28
CA LEU A 103 -6.32 0.09 12.93
C LEU A 103 -7.83 -0.11 12.79
N LEU A 104 -8.50 -0.70 13.80
CA LEU A 104 -9.89 -1.11 13.66
C LEU A 104 -10.91 -0.07 14.18
N ASP A 105 -10.49 0.81 15.11
CA ASP A 105 -11.37 1.84 15.67
C ASP A 105 -11.02 3.24 15.16
N CYS A 106 -9.76 3.69 15.30
CA CYS A 106 -9.39 5.06 14.95
C CYS A 106 -9.41 5.31 13.45
N ARG A 107 -8.78 4.44 12.63
CA ARG A 107 -8.70 4.64 11.18
C ARG A 107 -10.05 4.50 10.46
N SER A 108 -11.07 3.94 11.11
CA SER A 108 -12.43 3.90 10.59
C SER A 108 -13.16 5.25 10.66
N SER A 109 -12.65 6.21 11.46
CA SER A 109 -13.23 7.53 11.61
C SER A 109 -12.50 8.58 10.77
N PRO A 110 -13.17 9.30 9.84
CA PRO A 110 -12.57 10.41 9.12
C PRO A 110 -12.04 11.53 10.05
N ALA A 111 -12.62 11.68 11.23
CA ALA A 111 -12.20 12.68 12.21
C ALA A 111 -10.79 12.40 12.75
N PHE A 112 -10.39 11.13 12.85
CA PHE A 112 -9.04 10.74 13.29
C PHE A 112 -7.94 11.40 12.44
N TYR A 113 -8.13 11.47 11.13
CA TYR A 113 -7.16 12.03 10.19
C TYR A 113 -6.88 13.52 10.35
N GLN A 114 -7.69 14.22 11.18
CA GLN A 114 -7.52 15.64 11.52
C GLN A 114 -6.94 15.84 12.92
N THR A 115 -6.56 14.79 13.62
CA THR A 115 -6.10 14.85 15.00
C THR A 115 -4.57 14.98 15.11
N PRO A 116 -4.06 15.51 16.26
CA PRO A 116 -2.63 15.43 16.56
C PRO A 116 -2.08 14.01 16.62
N ALA A 117 -2.90 13.03 17.02
CA ALA A 117 -2.52 11.63 17.03
C ALA A 117 -2.18 11.11 15.62
N TYR A 118 -2.97 11.49 14.62
CA TYR A 118 -2.66 11.12 13.23
C TYR A 118 -1.40 11.82 12.70
N GLN A 119 -1.08 13.02 13.18
CA GLN A 119 0.19 13.67 12.82
C GLN A 119 1.40 12.81 13.24
N LEU A 120 1.35 12.17 14.41
CA LEU A 120 2.39 11.23 14.86
C LEU A 120 2.46 9.97 13.98
N VAL A 121 1.31 9.46 13.51
CA VAL A 121 1.29 8.37 12.51
C VAL A 121 1.97 8.79 11.21
N LYS A 122 1.81 10.04 10.78
CA LYS A 122 2.53 10.58 9.60
C LYS A 122 4.03 10.67 9.86
N GLU A 123 4.45 11.15 11.03
CA GLU A 123 5.86 11.20 11.41
C GLU A 123 6.50 9.80 11.37
N TYR A 124 5.79 8.77 11.85
CA TYR A 124 6.22 7.39 11.71
C TYR A 124 6.39 6.98 10.25
N SER A 125 5.43 7.33 9.40
CA SER A 125 5.48 7.08 7.96
C SER A 125 6.64 7.82 7.28
N ASP A 126 6.99 9.02 7.76
CA ASP A 126 8.08 9.82 7.22
C ASP A 126 9.44 9.21 7.53
N VAL A 127 9.61 8.50 8.66
CA VAL A 127 10.83 7.72 8.94
C VAL A 127 11.09 6.69 7.84
N MET A 128 10.06 5.95 7.40
CA MET A 128 10.21 4.99 6.29
C MET A 128 10.53 5.69 4.97
N TYR A 129 9.88 6.83 4.71
CA TYR A 129 10.17 7.64 3.54
C TYR A 129 11.65 8.05 3.48
N ASP A 130 12.21 8.51 4.60
CA ASP A 130 13.61 8.93 4.69
C ASP A 130 14.59 7.76 4.52
N ILE A 131 14.25 6.57 5.03
CA ILE A 131 15.04 5.35 4.81
C ILE A 131 15.09 5.00 3.32
N LEU A 132 13.93 4.98 2.66
CA LEU A 132 13.84 4.69 1.22
C LEU A 132 14.58 5.73 0.37
N LYS A 133 14.45 7.00 0.72
CA LYS A 133 15.14 8.11 0.06
C LYS A 133 16.66 7.95 0.17
N LYS A 134 17.15 7.65 1.37
CA LYS A 134 18.57 7.42 1.60
C LYS A 134 19.11 6.24 0.80
N GLY A 135 18.35 5.15 0.69
CA GLY A 135 18.74 3.98 -0.10
C GLY A 135 18.83 4.27 -1.60
N ILE A 136 18.04 5.20 -2.13
CA ILE A 136 18.20 5.70 -3.51
C ILE A 136 19.48 6.56 -3.62
N GLU A 137 19.70 7.46 -2.66
CA GLU A 137 20.85 8.38 -2.67
C GLU A 137 22.20 7.65 -2.58
N ASP A 138 22.28 6.57 -1.80
CA ASP A 138 23.50 5.76 -1.65
C ASP A 138 23.61 4.60 -2.67
N GLY A 139 22.61 4.41 -3.52
CA GLY A 139 22.59 3.40 -4.56
C GLY A 139 22.20 1.99 -4.10
N SER A 140 21.82 1.79 -2.84
CA SER A 140 21.32 0.51 -2.31
C SER A 140 19.96 0.16 -2.92
N PHE A 141 19.15 1.16 -3.26
CA PHE A 141 17.86 1.00 -3.89
C PHE A 141 17.85 1.59 -5.31
N ARG A 142 16.96 1.06 -6.14
CA ARG A 142 16.80 1.49 -7.54
C ARG A 142 16.46 2.97 -7.63
N SER A 143 17.10 3.68 -8.56
CA SER A 143 16.96 5.14 -8.72
C SER A 143 15.61 5.60 -9.25
N ASP A 144 14.83 4.71 -9.89
CA ASP A 144 13.49 4.99 -10.43
C ASP A 144 12.36 4.61 -9.46
N LEU A 145 12.67 4.29 -8.18
CA LEU A 145 11.70 3.95 -7.17
C LEU A 145 10.81 5.16 -6.84
N ASN A 146 9.50 4.99 -6.98
CA ASN A 146 8.57 5.98 -6.43
C ASN A 146 8.45 5.76 -4.91
N ILE A 147 9.18 6.58 -4.15
CA ILE A 147 9.29 6.43 -2.69
C ILE A 147 7.91 6.41 -2.01
N LYS A 148 6.99 7.31 -2.43
CA LYS A 148 5.65 7.38 -1.82
C LYS A 148 4.85 6.10 -2.05
N VAL A 149 4.91 5.58 -3.28
CA VAL A 149 4.21 4.32 -3.62
C VAL A 149 4.84 3.14 -2.88
N ALA A 150 6.17 3.05 -2.84
CA ALA A 150 6.87 1.99 -2.13
C ALA A 150 6.56 2.01 -0.63
N ARG A 151 6.61 3.18 0.01
CA ARG A 151 6.22 3.38 1.41
C ARG A 151 4.78 2.91 1.67
N ASP A 152 3.84 3.33 0.83
CA ASP A 152 2.43 2.98 0.98
C ASP A 152 2.19 1.47 0.80
N ILE A 153 2.95 0.81 -0.10
CA ILE A 153 2.93 -0.64 -0.24
C ILE A 153 3.43 -1.32 1.04
N ILE A 154 4.59 -0.90 1.54
CA ILE A 154 5.21 -1.53 2.72
C ILE A 154 4.32 -1.35 3.95
N LEU A 155 3.94 -0.11 4.30
CA LEU A 155 3.09 0.15 5.45
C LEU A 155 1.73 -0.55 5.34
N GLY A 156 1.15 -0.58 4.13
CA GLY A 156 -0.08 -1.30 3.89
C GLY A 156 0.05 -2.82 4.06
N THR A 157 1.21 -3.40 3.70
CA THR A 157 1.50 -4.80 3.97
C THR A 157 1.52 -5.06 5.48
N LEU A 158 2.22 -4.22 6.23
CA LEU A 158 2.31 -4.34 7.69
C LEU A 158 0.93 -4.21 8.36
N ASP A 159 0.10 -3.25 7.94
CA ASP A 159 -1.28 -3.14 8.42
C ASP A 159 -2.11 -4.40 8.13
N MET A 160 -1.92 -5.03 6.95
CA MET A 160 -2.63 -6.25 6.60
C MET A 160 -2.14 -7.48 7.38
N GLU A 161 -0.86 -7.56 7.74
CA GLU A 161 -0.36 -8.59 8.65
C GLU A 161 -0.99 -8.46 10.03
N VAL A 162 -1.08 -7.25 10.55
CA VAL A 162 -1.79 -6.97 11.81
C VAL A 162 -3.27 -7.37 11.72
N ILE A 163 -3.95 -7.07 10.63
CA ILE A 163 -5.35 -7.49 10.41
C ILE A 163 -5.45 -9.02 10.31
N SER A 164 -4.50 -9.68 9.64
CA SER A 164 -4.45 -11.15 9.54
C SER A 164 -4.34 -11.81 10.93
N SER A 165 -3.60 -11.21 11.85
CA SER A 165 -3.52 -11.67 13.23
C SER A 165 -4.77 -11.28 14.05
N LEU A 166 -5.06 -9.96 14.16
CA LEU A 166 -6.02 -9.46 15.14
C LEU A 166 -7.49 -9.59 14.73
N ALA A 167 -7.79 -9.62 13.43
CA ALA A 167 -9.14 -9.65 12.92
C ALA A 167 -9.52 -10.94 12.19
N LEU A 168 -8.60 -11.51 11.40
CA LEU A 168 -8.86 -12.73 10.63
C LEU A 168 -8.51 -14.00 11.39
N GLY A 169 -7.59 -13.94 12.35
CA GLY A 169 -7.09 -15.11 13.09
C GLY A 169 -6.37 -16.12 12.18
N GLU A 170 -5.78 -15.66 11.08
CA GLU A 170 -5.02 -16.49 10.12
C GLU A 170 -3.64 -16.84 10.65
N ILE A 171 -3.06 -15.96 11.45
CA ILE A 171 -1.76 -16.08 12.10
C ILE A 171 -1.86 -15.62 13.55
N PRO A 172 -1.10 -16.21 14.48
CA PRO A 172 -1.08 -15.77 15.87
C PRO A 172 -0.36 -14.44 16.06
N GLU A 173 0.71 -14.20 15.33
CA GLU A 173 1.59 -13.04 15.38
C GLU A 173 2.07 -12.68 13.97
N GLY A 174 2.42 -11.40 13.72
CA GLY A 174 2.93 -10.93 12.43
C GLY A 174 4.46 -10.99 12.31
N ALA A 175 5.20 -10.88 13.41
CA ALA A 175 6.66 -10.85 13.41
C ALA A 175 7.34 -12.08 12.77
N PRO A 176 6.80 -13.31 12.84
CA PRO A 176 7.35 -14.46 12.11
C PRO A 176 7.42 -14.28 10.59
N ASP A 177 6.53 -13.47 9.99
CA ASP A 177 6.51 -13.24 8.55
C ASP A 177 7.53 -12.17 8.07
N HIS A 178 8.35 -11.63 8.98
CA HIS A 178 9.34 -10.59 8.67
C HIS A 178 10.27 -10.96 7.50
N GLU A 179 10.78 -12.20 7.46
CA GLU A 179 11.69 -12.65 6.40
C GLU A 179 10.98 -12.71 5.05
N ASP A 180 9.74 -13.20 5.01
CA ASP A 180 8.93 -13.25 3.79
C ASP A 180 8.61 -11.85 3.27
N ILE A 181 8.23 -10.93 4.17
CA ILE A 181 7.98 -9.53 3.83
C ILE A 181 9.26 -8.88 3.30
N MET A 182 10.40 -9.08 3.99
CA MET A 182 11.68 -8.52 3.56
C MET A 182 12.12 -9.07 2.22
N SER A 183 11.88 -10.33 1.92
CA SER A 183 12.17 -10.93 0.61
C SER A 183 11.40 -10.22 -0.52
N LEU A 184 10.11 -9.94 -0.33
CA LEU A 184 9.29 -9.20 -1.30
C LEU A 184 9.73 -7.73 -1.40
N VAL A 185 9.94 -7.07 -0.26
CA VAL A 185 10.34 -5.67 -0.21
C VAL A 185 11.71 -5.47 -0.84
N HIS A 186 12.70 -6.30 -0.50
CA HIS A 186 14.05 -6.25 -1.09
C HIS A 186 13.97 -6.37 -2.62
N ALA A 187 13.27 -7.37 -3.14
CA ALA A 187 13.09 -7.53 -4.59
C ALA A 187 12.41 -6.31 -5.23
N MET A 188 11.44 -5.70 -4.55
CA MET A 188 10.75 -4.50 -5.03
C MET A 188 11.65 -3.27 -5.09
N VAL A 189 12.50 -3.05 -4.08
CA VAL A 189 13.30 -1.82 -3.98
C VAL A 189 14.66 -1.90 -4.67
N THR A 190 15.22 -3.11 -4.88
CA THR A 190 16.54 -3.30 -5.51
C THR A 190 16.46 -3.69 -6.97
N SER A 191 15.47 -4.51 -7.35
CA SER A 191 15.35 -5.00 -8.73
C SER A 191 14.97 -3.87 -9.67
N SER A 192 15.81 -3.57 -10.65
CA SER A 192 15.42 -2.76 -11.78
C SER A 192 14.42 -3.58 -12.62
N ALA A 193 13.13 -3.40 -12.38
CA ALA A 193 12.16 -3.88 -13.33
C ALA A 193 12.42 -3.16 -14.65
N ARG A 194 13.12 -3.82 -15.57
CA ARG A 194 13.01 -3.43 -16.98
C ARG A 194 11.55 -3.72 -17.34
N PRO A 195 10.72 -2.69 -17.58
CA PRO A 195 9.41 -2.96 -18.12
C PRO A 195 9.67 -3.70 -19.43
N ILE A 196 9.17 -4.93 -19.54
CA ILE A 196 9.21 -5.71 -20.79
C ILE A 196 8.24 -4.99 -21.74
N TYR A 197 8.69 -3.88 -22.29
CA TYR A 197 7.96 -3.19 -23.33
C TYR A 197 8.37 -3.80 -24.68
N SER A 198 7.42 -4.37 -25.38
CA SER A 198 7.61 -4.66 -26.79
C SER A 198 8.13 -3.44 -27.53
N LYS A 199 8.81 -3.59 -28.64
CA LYS A 199 9.25 -2.43 -29.46
C LYS A 199 8.07 -1.54 -29.81
N SER A 200 6.92 -2.11 -30.14
CA SER A 200 5.67 -1.38 -30.38
C SER A 200 5.24 -0.52 -29.16
N ASP A 201 5.35 -1.07 -27.96
CA ASP A 201 5.04 -0.33 -26.72
C ASP A 201 5.93 0.88 -26.51
N ARG A 202 7.21 0.73 -26.77
CA ARG A 202 8.19 1.81 -26.65
C ARG A 202 7.89 2.92 -27.65
N ILE A 203 7.54 2.56 -28.88
CA ILE A 203 7.14 3.52 -29.93
C ILE A 203 5.91 4.30 -29.49
N LEU A 204 4.84 3.64 -29.07
CA LEU A 204 3.58 4.30 -28.71
C LEU A 204 3.73 5.21 -27.48
N ARG A 205 4.55 4.84 -26.50
CA ARG A 205 4.84 5.70 -25.34
C ARG A 205 5.65 6.93 -25.71
N ALA A 206 6.68 6.75 -26.54
CA ALA A 206 7.46 7.86 -27.06
C ALA A 206 6.58 8.81 -27.90
N ALA A 207 5.69 8.23 -28.73
CA ALA A 207 4.74 8.99 -29.52
C ALA A 207 3.77 9.79 -28.64
N GLU A 208 3.23 9.17 -27.59
CA GLU A 208 2.34 9.84 -26.65
C GLU A 208 3.01 11.07 -26.01
N GLN A 209 4.27 10.93 -25.59
CA GLN A 209 5.04 12.04 -25.03
C GLN A 209 5.23 13.18 -26.04
N VAL A 210 5.74 12.86 -27.24
CA VAL A 210 6.00 13.86 -28.29
C VAL A 210 4.71 14.57 -28.71
N LEU A 211 3.60 13.82 -28.81
CA LEU A 211 2.30 14.37 -29.19
C LEU A 211 1.71 15.25 -28.09
N ALA A 212 1.87 14.87 -26.83
CA ALA A 212 1.43 15.68 -25.69
C ALA A 212 2.18 17.03 -25.62
N GLU A 213 3.49 17.03 -25.90
CA GLU A 213 4.32 18.23 -25.84
C GLU A 213 4.12 19.17 -27.07
N LYS A 214 3.99 18.61 -28.28
CA LYS A 214 4.09 19.35 -29.53
C LYS A 214 2.81 19.35 -30.37
N GLY A 215 1.88 18.47 -30.07
CA GLY A 215 0.71 18.20 -30.91
C GLY A 215 1.05 17.46 -32.21
N PHE A 216 0.02 16.90 -32.86
CA PHE A 216 0.17 16.04 -34.02
C PHE A 216 0.96 16.73 -35.18
N SER A 217 0.65 17.99 -35.48
CA SER A 217 1.27 18.71 -36.63
C SER A 217 2.79 18.84 -36.51
N ARG A 218 3.30 19.09 -35.30
CA ARG A 218 4.72 19.33 -35.02
C ARG A 218 5.51 18.10 -34.61
N ALA A 219 4.85 17.00 -34.22
CA ALA A 219 5.52 15.76 -33.86
C ALA A 219 6.19 15.12 -35.09
N LYS A 220 7.40 14.59 -34.92
CA LYS A 220 8.18 13.92 -35.97
C LYS A 220 8.46 12.47 -35.54
N ILE A 221 8.46 11.56 -36.54
CA ILE A 221 8.78 10.14 -36.29
C ILE A 221 10.22 9.99 -35.80
N SER A 222 11.15 10.82 -36.28
CA SER A 222 12.54 10.83 -35.79
C SER A 222 12.66 11.09 -34.28
N GLU A 223 11.83 11.98 -33.75
CA GLU A 223 11.81 12.27 -32.31
C GLU A 223 11.22 11.08 -31.50
N ILE A 224 10.15 10.49 -32.03
CA ILE A 224 9.54 9.30 -31.46
C ILE A 224 10.55 8.15 -31.41
N ALA A 225 11.23 7.89 -32.52
CA ALA A 225 12.25 6.86 -32.63
C ALA A 225 13.40 7.08 -31.63
N LYS A 226 13.89 8.35 -31.55
CA LYS A 226 14.95 8.73 -30.60
C LYS A 226 14.55 8.47 -29.14
N ILE A 227 13.35 8.86 -28.72
CA ILE A 227 12.84 8.64 -27.35
C ILE A 227 12.62 7.15 -27.10
N ALA A 228 12.10 6.43 -28.10
CA ALA A 228 11.91 4.97 -28.02
C ALA A 228 13.25 4.19 -28.00
N GLY A 229 14.39 4.86 -28.33
CA GLY A 229 15.71 4.22 -28.41
C GLY A 229 15.81 3.18 -29.54
N ILE A 230 15.24 3.48 -30.71
CA ILE A 230 15.22 2.67 -31.93
C ILE A 230 15.46 3.54 -33.18
N SER A 231 15.65 2.89 -34.33
CA SER A 231 15.73 3.60 -35.60
C SER A 231 14.34 4.00 -36.12
N GLU A 232 14.27 5.05 -36.97
CA GLU A 232 13.02 5.40 -37.67
C GLU A 232 12.52 4.22 -38.53
N ALA A 233 13.43 3.49 -39.19
CA ALA A 233 13.08 2.30 -39.95
C ALA A 233 12.34 1.28 -39.09
N THR A 234 12.78 1.08 -37.86
CA THR A 234 12.10 0.19 -36.92
C THR A 234 10.69 0.69 -36.54
N VAL A 235 10.46 2.00 -36.50
CA VAL A 235 9.08 2.49 -36.27
C VAL A 235 8.17 2.09 -37.42
N TYR A 236 8.67 2.20 -38.66
CA TYR A 236 7.91 1.85 -39.87
C TYR A 236 7.75 0.32 -40.09
N GLU A 237 8.50 -0.52 -39.38
CA GLU A 237 8.24 -1.97 -39.29
C GLU A 237 6.94 -2.29 -38.52
N TYR A 238 6.53 -1.43 -37.61
CA TYR A 238 5.36 -1.61 -36.74
C TYR A 238 4.16 -0.77 -37.14
N PHE A 239 4.38 0.39 -37.79
CA PHE A 239 3.34 1.36 -38.11
C PHE A 239 3.56 1.91 -39.55
N GLU A 240 2.49 1.98 -40.30
CA GLU A 240 2.57 2.41 -41.70
C GLU A 240 3.02 3.88 -41.86
N ASN A 241 2.58 4.74 -40.96
CA ASN A 241 2.87 6.16 -41.00
C ASN A 241 2.64 6.83 -39.64
N LYS A 242 2.89 8.14 -39.53
CA LYS A 242 2.69 8.92 -38.32
C LYS A 242 1.24 8.94 -37.85
N GLU A 243 0.29 8.95 -38.79
CA GLU A 243 -1.14 8.92 -38.47
C GLU A 243 -1.54 7.55 -37.87
N ASP A 244 -0.98 6.48 -38.39
CA ASP A 244 -1.15 5.14 -37.85
C ASP A 244 -0.61 5.02 -36.41
N VAL A 245 0.60 5.57 -36.14
CA VAL A 245 1.13 5.68 -34.76
C VAL A 245 0.15 6.44 -33.88
N PHE A 246 -0.38 7.58 -34.36
CA PHE A 246 -1.28 8.43 -33.60
C PHE A 246 -2.61 7.72 -33.28
N LEU A 247 -3.21 7.07 -34.28
CA LEU A 247 -4.49 6.37 -34.12
C LEU A 247 -4.36 5.08 -33.31
N SER A 248 -3.19 4.47 -33.34
CA SER A 248 -2.90 3.27 -32.55
C SER A 248 -2.83 3.54 -31.04
N ILE A 249 -2.52 4.79 -30.63
CA ILE A 249 -2.50 5.16 -29.20
C ILE A 249 -3.88 5.01 -28.55
N PRO A 250 -4.94 5.72 -28.99
CA PRO A 250 -6.27 5.59 -28.42
C PRO A 250 -6.87 4.19 -28.67
N GLN A 251 -6.68 3.62 -29.85
CA GLN A 251 -7.19 2.28 -30.17
C GLN A 251 -6.61 1.25 -29.20
N ARG A 252 -5.32 1.29 -28.94
CA ARG A 252 -4.67 0.40 -27.98
C ARG A 252 -5.18 0.64 -26.57
N ARG A 253 -5.32 1.88 -26.12
CA ARG A 253 -5.85 2.19 -24.78
C ARG A 253 -7.29 1.70 -24.62
N PHE A 254 -8.15 1.93 -25.63
CA PHE A 254 -9.53 1.40 -25.61
C PHE A 254 -9.56 -0.13 -25.62
N GLN A 255 -8.71 -0.77 -26.39
CA GLN A 255 -8.60 -2.21 -26.45
C GLN A 255 -8.08 -2.79 -25.12
N GLU A 256 -7.01 -2.18 -24.55
CA GLU A 256 -6.50 -2.53 -23.23
C GLU A 256 -7.61 -2.42 -22.15
N ASN A 257 -8.45 -1.40 -22.21
CA ASN A 257 -9.55 -1.20 -21.25
C ASN A 257 -10.70 -2.21 -21.44
N LEU A 258 -11.05 -2.56 -22.68
CA LEU A 258 -12.10 -3.52 -23.00
C LEU A 258 -11.66 -4.96 -22.71
N ASP A 259 -10.43 -5.30 -23.05
CA ASP A 259 -9.83 -6.61 -22.79
C ASP A 259 -9.63 -6.85 -21.28
N GLU A 260 -9.34 -5.78 -20.52
CA GLU A 260 -9.18 -5.85 -19.06
C GLU A 260 -10.44 -6.34 -18.33
N LEU A 261 -11.63 -6.09 -18.88
CA LEU A 261 -12.90 -6.47 -18.24
C LEU A 261 -13.29 -7.94 -18.44
N SER A 262 -12.92 -8.54 -19.58
CA SER A 262 -13.37 -9.89 -19.93
C SER A 262 -12.31 -10.98 -19.87
N GLU A 263 -11.02 -10.64 -19.91
CA GLU A 263 -9.94 -11.58 -20.19
C GLU A 263 -8.93 -11.81 -19.06
N THR A 264 -9.05 -11.17 -17.90
CA THR A 264 -8.07 -11.32 -16.80
C THR A 264 -7.86 -12.79 -16.43
N PHE A 265 -8.90 -13.61 -16.56
CA PHE A 265 -8.85 -15.05 -16.27
C PHE A 265 -8.34 -15.91 -17.43
N HIS A 266 -8.32 -15.39 -18.66
CA HIS A 266 -7.84 -16.11 -19.85
C HIS A 266 -6.35 -15.89 -20.16
N ILE A 267 -5.69 -14.99 -19.42
CA ILE A 267 -4.27 -14.71 -19.61
C ILE A 267 -3.46 -15.89 -19.07
N LYS A 268 -2.75 -16.60 -19.98
CA LYS A 268 -1.91 -17.73 -19.60
C LYS A 268 -0.59 -17.34 -18.94
N HIS A 269 -0.05 -16.16 -19.26
CA HIS A 269 1.25 -15.72 -18.75
C HIS A 269 1.11 -15.07 -17.36
N PRO A 270 1.67 -15.65 -16.28
CA PRO A 270 1.40 -15.22 -14.91
C PRO A 270 1.79 -13.77 -14.62
N VAL A 271 2.91 -13.28 -15.16
CA VAL A 271 3.33 -11.87 -14.98
C VAL A 271 2.32 -10.91 -15.62
N SER A 272 1.85 -11.25 -16.83
CA SER A 272 0.82 -10.45 -17.52
C SER A 272 -0.50 -10.49 -16.79
N LYS A 273 -0.88 -11.66 -16.26
CA LYS A 273 -2.08 -11.86 -15.43
C LYS A 273 -2.02 -10.97 -14.17
N LEU A 274 -0.91 -11.00 -13.43
CA LEU A 274 -0.70 -10.17 -12.25
C LEU A 274 -0.80 -8.67 -12.58
N LYS A 275 -0.12 -8.23 -13.66
CA LYS A 275 -0.17 -6.85 -14.13
C LYS A 275 -1.59 -6.39 -14.47
N ARG A 276 -2.33 -7.22 -15.21
CA ARG A 276 -3.71 -6.92 -15.62
C ARG A 276 -4.63 -6.86 -14.43
N PHE A 277 -4.56 -7.87 -13.56
CA PHE A 277 -5.38 -7.91 -12.36
C PHE A 277 -5.12 -6.68 -11.46
N THR A 278 -3.85 -6.29 -11.28
CA THR A 278 -3.50 -5.09 -10.53
C THR A 278 -4.13 -3.84 -11.15
N LYS A 279 -3.95 -3.63 -12.45
CA LYS A 279 -4.51 -2.46 -13.13
C LYS A 279 -6.04 -2.41 -13.03
N TYR A 280 -6.71 -3.54 -13.29
CA TYR A 280 -8.15 -3.65 -13.20
C TYR A 280 -8.64 -3.31 -11.78
N TYR A 281 -8.07 -3.94 -10.77
CA TYR A 281 -8.48 -3.74 -9.39
C TYR A 281 -8.26 -2.30 -8.93
N PHE A 282 -7.12 -1.71 -9.29
CA PHE A 282 -6.83 -0.30 -8.97
C PHE A 282 -7.63 0.70 -9.81
N PHE A 283 -8.05 0.33 -11.02
CA PHE A 283 -8.94 1.16 -11.84
C PHE A 283 -10.31 1.36 -11.18
N LEU A 284 -10.80 0.38 -10.44
CA LEU A 284 -12.02 0.53 -9.64
C LEU A 284 -11.93 1.70 -8.65
N LEU A 285 -10.72 2.06 -8.16
CA LEU A 285 -10.50 3.24 -7.31
C LEU A 285 -10.87 4.56 -8.00
N LEU A 286 -10.82 4.61 -9.31
CA LEU A 286 -11.11 5.82 -10.08
C LEU A 286 -12.59 5.95 -10.38
N THR A 287 -13.31 4.83 -10.51
CA THR A 287 -14.72 4.78 -10.94
C THR A 287 -15.71 4.72 -9.77
N GLU A 288 -15.34 4.06 -8.66
CA GLU A 288 -16.24 3.73 -7.57
C GLU A 288 -15.92 4.46 -6.26
N GLN A 289 -15.60 5.76 -6.33
CA GLN A 289 -15.10 6.54 -5.17
C GLN A 289 -16.01 6.51 -3.94
N ASN A 290 -17.34 6.53 -4.12
CA ASN A 290 -18.27 6.52 -2.98
C ASN A 290 -18.30 5.15 -2.28
N PHE A 291 -18.35 4.06 -3.06
CA PHE A 291 -18.25 2.71 -2.53
C PHE A 291 -16.93 2.51 -1.77
N LEU A 292 -15.83 2.99 -2.34
CA LEU A 292 -14.51 2.86 -1.72
C LEU A 292 -14.38 3.60 -0.39
N LYS A 293 -14.97 4.80 -0.28
CA LYS A 293 -15.03 5.50 1.02
C LYS A 293 -15.73 4.65 2.07
N VAL A 294 -16.89 4.07 1.72
CA VAL A 294 -17.61 3.19 2.64
C VAL A 294 -16.79 1.94 2.95
N PHE A 295 -16.22 1.31 1.95
CA PHE A 295 -15.43 0.10 2.12
C PHE A 295 -14.21 0.32 3.01
N LEU A 296 -13.38 1.32 2.71
CA LEU A 296 -12.13 1.56 3.40
C LEU A 296 -12.31 2.13 4.81
N LEU A 297 -13.33 3.00 5.01
CA LEU A 297 -13.51 3.68 6.28
C LEU A 297 -14.50 2.95 7.22
N GLN A 298 -15.36 2.10 6.70
CA GLN A 298 -16.43 1.49 7.49
C GLN A 298 -16.42 -0.04 7.46
N LEU A 299 -16.08 -0.65 6.32
CA LEU A 299 -16.16 -2.11 6.16
C LEU A 299 -14.82 -2.79 6.44
N GLN A 300 -13.75 -2.41 5.73
CA GLN A 300 -12.45 -3.08 5.81
C GLN A 300 -11.86 -3.08 7.22
N LEU A 301 -12.09 -2.04 8.01
CA LEU A 301 -11.60 -1.91 9.38
C LEU A 301 -12.65 -2.33 10.44
N ASN A 302 -13.75 -2.93 10.01
CA ASN A 302 -14.83 -3.35 10.90
C ASN A 302 -14.77 -4.87 11.15
N LYS A 303 -14.53 -5.27 12.40
CA LYS A 303 -14.47 -6.71 12.78
C LYS A 303 -15.70 -7.51 12.32
N ARG A 304 -16.89 -6.91 12.31
CA ARG A 304 -18.14 -7.58 11.86
C ARG A 304 -18.14 -7.86 10.35
N PHE A 305 -17.41 -7.08 9.57
CA PHE A 305 -17.26 -7.33 8.14
C PHE A 305 -16.63 -8.71 7.90
N TYR A 306 -15.59 -9.06 8.65
CA TYR A 306 -14.83 -10.31 8.47
C TYR A 306 -15.61 -11.56 8.84
N SER A 307 -16.72 -11.43 9.58
CA SER A 307 -17.66 -12.53 9.89
C SER A 307 -18.94 -12.48 9.04
N SER A 308 -19.04 -11.60 8.06
CA SER A 308 -20.22 -11.40 7.23
C SER A 308 -20.16 -12.16 5.90
N LYS A 309 -21.33 -12.39 5.29
CA LYS A 309 -21.43 -12.91 3.91
C LYS A 309 -20.74 -12.00 2.88
N ALA A 310 -20.69 -10.69 3.15
CA ALA A 310 -19.99 -9.74 2.29
C ALA A 310 -18.49 -10.02 2.25
N PHE A 311 -17.90 -10.44 3.36
CA PHE A 311 -16.50 -10.83 3.41
C PHE A 311 -16.21 -12.12 2.63
N GLU A 312 -17.13 -13.09 2.61
CA GLU A 312 -16.95 -14.29 1.78
C GLU A 312 -16.81 -13.95 0.29
N SER A 313 -17.58 -12.97 -0.19
CA SER A 313 -17.43 -12.46 -1.55
C SER A 313 -16.10 -11.76 -1.75
N PHE A 314 -15.65 -10.94 -0.79
CA PHE A 314 -14.36 -10.28 -0.84
C PHE A 314 -13.19 -11.28 -0.74
N ARG A 315 -13.32 -12.34 0.02
CA ARG A 315 -12.33 -13.43 0.12
C ARG A 315 -12.03 -14.11 -1.23
N ARG A 316 -12.95 -14.05 -2.21
CA ARG A 316 -12.69 -14.56 -3.56
C ARG A 316 -11.56 -13.79 -4.24
N TYR A 317 -11.46 -12.49 -4.02
CA TYR A 317 -10.33 -11.69 -4.52
C TYR A 317 -9.01 -12.10 -3.87
N PHE A 318 -9.03 -12.45 -2.57
CA PHE A 318 -7.86 -12.99 -1.88
C PHE A 318 -7.32 -14.23 -2.61
N ARG A 319 -8.21 -15.19 -2.90
CA ARG A 319 -7.84 -16.41 -3.62
C ARG A 319 -7.30 -16.12 -5.01
N VAL A 320 -7.91 -15.21 -5.75
CA VAL A 320 -7.42 -14.85 -7.09
C VAL A 320 -5.97 -14.39 -7.06
N VAL A 321 -5.59 -13.55 -6.09
CA VAL A 321 -4.20 -13.10 -5.95
C VAL A 321 -3.27 -14.28 -5.59
N GLU A 322 -3.68 -15.09 -4.61
CA GLU A 322 -2.91 -16.26 -4.20
C GLU A 322 -2.73 -17.26 -5.35
N ASP A 323 -3.80 -17.55 -6.11
CA ASP A 323 -3.79 -18.44 -7.28
C ASP A 323 -2.84 -17.93 -8.40
N ILE A 324 -2.85 -16.62 -8.67
CA ILE A 324 -1.93 -16.01 -9.64
C ILE A 324 -0.47 -16.22 -9.20
N ILE A 325 -0.18 -16.07 -7.92
CA ILE A 325 1.18 -16.30 -7.42
C ILE A 325 1.57 -17.78 -7.49
N GLU A 326 0.71 -18.70 -7.07
CA GLU A 326 0.99 -20.14 -7.16
C GLU A 326 1.14 -20.61 -8.62
N GLU A 327 0.32 -20.12 -9.53
CA GLU A 327 0.45 -20.38 -10.96
C GLU A 327 1.81 -19.91 -11.49
N GLY A 328 2.22 -18.69 -11.12
CA GLY A 328 3.52 -18.13 -11.52
C GLY A 328 4.71 -18.87 -10.94
N LYS A 329 4.65 -19.35 -9.69
CA LYS A 329 5.66 -20.20 -9.07
C LYS A 329 5.76 -21.55 -9.78
N SER A 330 4.62 -22.18 -10.02
CA SER A 330 4.55 -23.49 -10.71
C SER A 330 5.08 -23.43 -12.14
N ALA A 331 4.89 -22.30 -12.81
CA ALA A 331 5.39 -22.06 -14.18
C ALA A 331 6.84 -21.51 -14.21
N GLY A 332 7.50 -21.31 -13.07
CA GLY A 332 8.87 -20.82 -12.97
C GLY A 332 9.07 -19.31 -13.18
N TYR A 333 8.01 -18.55 -13.47
CA TYR A 333 8.09 -17.09 -13.66
C TYR A 333 8.27 -16.33 -12.34
N PHE A 334 7.72 -16.87 -11.25
CA PHE A 334 7.85 -16.27 -9.93
C PHE A 334 8.78 -17.08 -9.05
N ARG A 335 9.42 -16.42 -8.12
CA ARG A 335 10.34 -17.03 -7.16
C ARG A 335 9.60 -18.08 -6.32
N ALA A 336 10.21 -19.24 -6.10
CA ALA A 336 9.62 -20.36 -5.35
C ALA A 336 9.38 -20.03 -3.86
N ASP A 337 10.19 -19.12 -3.30
CA ASP A 337 10.15 -18.67 -1.90
C ASP A 337 9.04 -17.65 -1.60
N VAL A 338 8.35 -17.12 -2.62
CA VAL A 338 7.25 -16.16 -2.39
C VAL A 338 6.10 -16.84 -1.65
N ASN A 339 5.74 -16.27 -0.50
CA ASN A 339 4.56 -16.67 0.26
C ASN A 339 3.31 -15.99 -0.34
N PRO A 340 2.34 -16.76 -0.92
CA PRO A 340 1.17 -16.18 -1.60
C PRO A 340 0.28 -15.35 -0.67
N ARG A 341 0.11 -15.76 0.60
CA ARG A 341 -0.65 -15.02 1.59
C ARG A 341 -0.01 -13.66 1.90
N VAL A 342 1.30 -13.62 2.10
CA VAL A 342 2.03 -12.38 2.37
C VAL A 342 1.95 -11.44 1.15
N PHE A 343 2.11 -11.97 -0.06
CA PHE A 343 1.94 -11.18 -1.27
C PHE A 343 0.50 -10.65 -1.42
N ARG A 344 -0.52 -11.45 -1.11
CA ARG A 344 -1.92 -10.99 -1.06
C ARG A 344 -2.07 -9.80 -0.11
N ASN A 345 -1.48 -9.85 1.08
CA ASN A 345 -1.53 -8.76 2.04
C ASN A 345 -0.82 -7.50 1.49
N MET A 346 0.34 -7.64 0.87
CA MET A 346 1.00 -6.56 0.16
C MET A 346 0.08 -5.93 -0.91
N PHE A 347 -0.63 -6.73 -1.69
CA PHE A 347 -1.55 -6.27 -2.73
C PHE A 347 -2.71 -5.43 -2.16
N PHE A 348 -3.47 -5.99 -1.22
CA PHE A 348 -4.64 -5.32 -0.65
C PHE A 348 -4.26 -4.18 0.31
N GLY A 349 -3.14 -4.29 1.00
CA GLY A 349 -2.60 -3.22 1.81
C GLY A 349 -2.21 -2.00 0.98
N ALA A 350 -1.48 -2.22 -0.11
CA ALA A 350 -1.14 -1.14 -1.05
C ALA A 350 -2.37 -0.48 -1.66
N PHE A 351 -3.39 -1.28 -2.04
CA PHE A 351 -4.67 -0.76 -2.52
C PHE A 351 -5.31 0.17 -1.49
N SER A 352 -5.43 -0.26 -0.25
CA SER A 352 -6.06 0.52 0.82
C SER A 352 -5.31 1.83 1.09
N HIS A 353 -3.98 1.78 1.16
CA HIS A 353 -3.16 2.98 1.42
C HIS A 353 -3.20 3.99 0.28
N LEU A 354 -3.05 3.53 -0.96
CA LEU A 354 -3.14 4.41 -2.13
C LEU A 354 -4.53 5.04 -2.25
N ALA A 355 -5.57 4.24 -2.04
CA ALA A 355 -6.95 4.73 -2.08
C ALA A 355 -7.20 5.79 -0.99
N LEU A 356 -6.81 5.53 0.24
CA LEU A 356 -6.94 6.50 1.34
C LEU A 356 -6.17 7.79 1.02
N ARG A 357 -4.96 7.69 0.50
CA ARG A 357 -4.17 8.86 0.10
C ARG A 357 -4.88 9.69 -0.97
N TRP A 358 -5.46 9.06 -1.98
CA TRP A 358 -6.19 9.77 -3.04
C TRP A 358 -7.53 10.35 -2.60
N ILE A 359 -8.19 9.73 -1.62
CA ILE A 359 -9.50 10.17 -1.12
C ILE A 359 -9.35 11.26 -0.05
N MET A 360 -8.41 11.10 0.88
CA MET A 360 -8.32 11.93 2.09
C MET A 360 -7.32 13.09 1.96
N PHE A 361 -6.32 13.00 1.08
CA PHE A 361 -5.19 13.94 1.05
C PHE A 361 -5.05 14.62 -0.31
N GLN A 362 -6.06 15.37 -0.73
CA GLN A 362 -6.04 16.17 -1.97
C GLN A 362 -5.29 17.51 -1.82
N ASN A 363 -4.40 17.66 -0.85
CA ASN A 363 -3.65 18.90 -0.61
C ASN A 363 -2.46 18.99 -1.57
N GLY A 364 -2.61 19.71 -2.69
CA GLY A 364 -1.53 19.98 -3.65
C GLY A 364 -1.86 19.59 -5.09
N LYS A 365 -0.83 19.49 -5.95
CA LYS A 365 -0.97 18.98 -7.31
C LYS A 365 -1.58 17.56 -7.24
N GLU A 366 -2.69 17.37 -7.94
CA GLU A 366 -3.27 16.02 -8.07
C GLU A 366 -2.21 15.05 -8.59
N PRO A 367 -1.97 13.93 -7.89
CA PRO A 367 -1.04 12.92 -8.39
C PRO A 367 -1.58 12.35 -9.72
N ASP A 368 -0.71 12.03 -10.65
CA ASP A 368 -1.09 11.22 -11.82
C ASP A 368 -1.43 9.80 -11.35
N LYS A 369 -2.70 9.61 -10.96
CA LYS A 369 -3.22 8.35 -10.43
C LYS A 369 -2.99 7.18 -11.39
N ILE A 370 -3.09 7.43 -12.69
CA ILE A 370 -2.85 6.39 -13.73
C ILE A 370 -1.38 5.97 -13.72
N GLN A 371 -0.48 6.93 -13.60
CA GLN A 371 0.95 6.62 -13.54
C GLN A 371 1.31 5.88 -12.24
N GLU A 372 0.70 6.25 -11.12
CA GLU A 372 0.89 5.54 -9.85
C GLU A 372 0.38 4.09 -9.92
N ILE A 373 -0.78 3.84 -10.54
CA ILE A 373 -1.29 2.47 -10.78
C ILE A 373 -0.31 1.65 -11.62
N LYS A 374 0.21 2.21 -12.72
CA LYS A 374 1.21 1.54 -13.56
C LYS A 374 2.47 1.21 -12.78
N HIS A 375 2.91 2.16 -11.96
CA HIS A 375 4.10 1.99 -11.14
C HIS A 375 3.90 0.89 -10.09
N THR A 376 2.77 0.89 -9.41
CA THR A 376 2.40 -0.17 -8.45
C THR A 376 2.40 -1.55 -9.10
N ALA A 377 1.78 -1.68 -10.29
CA ALA A 377 1.78 -2.96 -11.02
C ALA A 377 3.20 -3.45 -11.38
N ASN A 378 4.09 -2.54 -11.73
CA ASN A 378 5.49 -2.90 -12.00
C ASN A 378 6.23 -3.32 -10.72
N LEU A 379 6.02 -2.61 -9.60
CA LEU A 379 6.64 -2.96 -8.32
C LEU A 379 6.17 -4.34 -7.83
N PHE A 380 4.88 -4.65 -7.96
CA PHE A 380 4.38 -5.98 -7.62
C PHE A 380 5.03 -7.07 -8.46
N CYS A 381 5.13 -6.88 -9.78
CA CYS A 381 5.84 -7.85 -10.62
C CYS A 381 7.31 -7.99 -10.20
N SER A 382 8.02 -6.88 -9.98
CA SER A 382 9.42 -6.91 -9.55
C SER A 382 9.60 -7.67 -8.24
N SER A 383 8.65 -7.55 -7.30
CA SER A 383 8.75 -8.22 -5.99
C SER A 383 8.68 -9.74 -6.05
N VAL A 384 8.09 -10.31 -7.12
CA VAL A 384 7.87 -11.75 -7.23
C VAL A 384 8.63 -12.43 -8.38
N MET A 385 9.14 -11.66 -9.35
CA MET A 385 9.78 -12.23 -10.54
C MET A 385 11.01 -13.08 -10.22
N ASN A 386 11.15 -14.17 -10.98
CA ASN A 386 12.35 -14.98 -11.00
C ASN A 386 13.25 -14.48 -12.13
N PHE A 387 14.27 -13.69 -11.81
CA PHE A 387 15.19 -13.08 -12.78
C PHE A 387 16.13 -14.07 -13.48
N LYS A 388 16.07 -15.38 -13.14
CA LYS A 388 16.87 -16.40 -13.83
C LYS A 388 16.33 -16.82 -15.19
N HIS A 389 15.13 -16.36 -15.56
CA HIS A 389 14.45 -16.74 -16.82
C HIS A 389 14.60 -15.72 -17.96
N ASP A 390 15.31 -14.61 -17.76
CA ASP A 390 15.44 -13.55 -18.79
C ASP A 390 16.69 -13.69 -19.69
N ASP A 391 17.45 -14.80 -19.60
CA ASP A 391 18.67 -15.05 -20.39
C ASP A 391 18.48 -16.14 -21.49
N GLU A 392 17.23 -16.55 -21.82
CA GLU A 392 16.95 -17.45 -22.96
C GLU A 392 16.12 -16.75 -24.06
#